data_e86fc092b7c9d94af2099da856f741a2
#
_entry.id   e86fc092b7c9d94af2099da856f741a2
#
_cell.length_a   1.000
_cell.length_b   1.000
_cell.length_c   1.000
_cell.angle_alpha   90.00
_cell.angle_beta   90.00
_cell.angle_gamma   90.00
#
_symmetry.space_group_name_H-M   'P 1'
#
loop_
_entity.id
_entity.type
_entity.pdbx_description
1 polymer ?
#
loop_
_entity_poly.entity_id
_entity_poly.type
_entity_poly.pdbx_seq_one_letter_code
_entity_poly.pdbx_strand_id
1 'polypeptide(L)'
;GMPTFMESMESSLKKSDIAEVMDITVDDQGITVSFSDTAMFDPGSANPTEEGKDIIEKFARILYAVPNGVIIEGHTDDQKISNETYPSNWELSGARSGSIARLLEEFGIQSTRMEIIGYGSTRPKVSHDTAELRRLNRRIDILIKPDGY
;
A
#
# COMPACT_ATOMS: atom_id res chain seq x y z
N GLY A 1 -8.08 -22.60 -20.82
CA GLY A 1 -9.11 -21.58 -20.81
C GLY A 1 -8.56 -20.19 -20.61
N MET A 2 -9.44 -19.21 -20.57
CA MET A 2 -9.03 -17.82 -20.33
C MET A 2 -8.66 -17.62 -18.86
N PRO A 3 -7.64 -16.82 -18.57
CA PRO A 3 -7.29 -16.53 -17.18
C PRO A 3 -8.40 -15.75 -16.48
N THR A 4 -8.53 -15.97 -15.18
CA THR A 4 -9.44 -15.19 -14.36
C THR A 4 -8.91 -13.76 -14.23
N PHE A 5 -9.76 -12.83 -13.73
CA PHE A 5 -9.32 -11.47 -13.42
C PHE A 5 -8.11 -11.50 -12.46
N MET A 6 -8.18 -12.34 -11.43
CA MET A 6 -7.13 -12.43 -10.43
C MET A 6 -5.80 -12.89 -11.05
N GLU A 7 -5.84 -13.91 -11.91
CA GLU A 7 -4.66 -14.40 -12.59
C GLU A 7 -4.07 -13.33 -13.52
N SER A 8 -4.92 -12.64 -14.26
CA SER A 8 -4.48 -11.57 -15.17
C SER A 8 -3.85 -10.41 -14.41
N MET A 9 -4.46 -10.00 -13.30
CA MET A 9 -3.94 -8.90 -12.47
C MET A 9 -2.60 -9.30 -11.84
N GLU A 10 -2.52 -10.50 -11.26
CA GLU A 10 -1.27 -10.99 -10.69
C GLU A 10 -0.15 -11.01 -11.73
N SER A 11 -0.46 -11.49 -12.93
CA SER A 11 0.50 -11.51 -14.03
C SER A 11 0.96 -10.11 -14.42
N SER A 12 0.03 -9.17 -14.54
CA SER A 12 0.36 -7.77 -14.88
C SER A 12 1.29 -7.14 -13.83
N LEU A 13 1.00 -7.38 -12.57
CA LEU A 13 1.82 -6.86 -11.48
C LEU A 13 3.22 -7.45 -11.49
N LYS A 14 3.34 -8.77 -11.66
CA LYS A 14 4.63 -9.47 -11.67
C LYS A 14 5.51 -9.13 -12.87
N LYS A 15 4.90 -8.73 -13.98
CA LYS A 15 5.62 -8.33 -15.19
C LYS A 15 5.92 -6.83 -15.24
N SER A 16 5.44 -6.06 -14.27
CA SER A 16 5.61 -4.61 -14.29
C SER A 16 7.01 -4.19 -13.91
N ASP A 17 7.34 -2.93 -14.22
CA ASP A 17 8.64 -2.32 -13.89
C ASP A 17 8.84 -2.18 -12.38
N ILE A 18 7.78 -2.24 -11.59
CA ILE A 18 7.84 -2.08 -10.13
C ILE A 18 7.72 -3.41 -9.39
N ALA A 19 7.80 -4.55 -10.08
CA ALA A 19 7.64 -5.86 -9.44
C ALA A 19 8.62 -6.08 -8.30
N GLU A 20 9.85 -5.58 -8.40
CA GLU A 20 10.88 -5.78 -7.39
C GLU A 20 10.60 -5.03 -6.07
N VAL A 21 9.78 -3.97 -6.11
CA VAL A 21 9.45 -3.19 -4.91
C VAL A 21 8.10 -3.57 -4.32
N MET A 22 7.46 -4.61 -4.84
CA MET A 22 6.17 -5.10 -4.36
C MET A 22 6.27 -6.53 -3.86
N ASP A 23 5.59 -6.80 -2.73
CA ASP A 23 5.25 -8.17 -2.34
C ASP A 23 3.80 -8.39 -2.70
N ILE A 24 3.51 -9.47 -3.42
CA ILE A 24 2.17 -9.74 -3.94
C ILE A 24 1.67 -11.03 -3.32
N THR A 25 0.50 -10.97 -2.68
CA THR A 25 -0.20 -12.16 -2.16
C THR A 25 -1.60 -12.21 -2.73
N VAL A 26 -2.08 -13.40 -3.01
CA VAL A 26 -3.40 -13.63 -3.59
C VAL A 26 -4.16 -14.59 -2.69
N ASP A 27 -5.36 -14.22 -2.31
CA ASP A 27 -6.28 -15.07 -1.55
C ASP A 27 -7.73 -14.77 -1.96
N ASP A 28 -8.70 -15.31 -1.22
CA ASP A 28 -10.11 -15.11 -1.53
C ASP A 28 -10.61 -13.68 -1.27
N GLN A 29 -9.83 -12.87 -0.53
CA GLN A 29 -10.15 -11.46 -0.30
C GLN A 29 -9.73 -10.57 -1.45
N GLY A 30 -8.82 -11.04 -2.30
CA GLY A 30 -8.30 -10.29 -3.42
C GLY A 30 -6.79 -10.41 -3.56
N ILE A 31 -6.20 -9.40 -4.18
CA ILE A 31 -4.74 -9.31 -4.33
C ILE A 31 -4.25 -8.21 -3.41
N THR A 32 -3.33 -8.56 -2.51
CA THR A 32 -2.67 -7.57 -1.67
C THR A 32 -1.29 -7.28 -2.23
N VAL A 33 -1.05 -6.02 -2.54
CA VAL A 33 0.26 -5.52 -2.97
C VAL A 33 0.85 -4.73 -1.81
N SER A 34 2.03 -5.14 -1.35
CA SER A 34 2.68 -4.54 -0.20
C SER A 34 3.93 -3.79 -0.63
N PHE A 35 4.06 -2.54 -0.18
CA PHE A 35 5.22 -1.68 -0.42
C PHE A 35 5.86 -1.36 0.93
N SER A 36 7.21 -1.41 1.01
CA SER A 36 7.89 -1.02 2.24
C SER A 36 7.81 0.49 2.45
N ASP A 37 7.79 0.94 3.72
CA ASP A 37 7.70 2.37 4.00
C ASP A 37 8.93 3.14 3.52
N THR A 38 10.11 2.52 3.53
CA THR A 38 11.34 3.18 3.09
C THR A 38 11.35 3.49 1.60
N ALA A 39 10.61 2.71 0.80
CA ALA A 39 10.45 3.02 -0.63
C ALA A 39 9.52 4.22 -0.85
N MET A 40 8.60 4.45 0.07
CA MET A 40 7.50 5.43 -0.10
C MET A 40 7.73 6.74 0.63
N PHE A 41 8.30 6.67 1.85
CA PHE A 41 8.34 7.82 2.77
C PHE A 41 9.67 7.90 3.50
N ASP A 42 10.02 9.11 3.93
CA ASP A 42 11.07 9.30 4.90
C ASP A 42 10.58 8.86 6.29
N PRO A 43 11.50 8.51 7.22
CA PRO A 43 11.11 8.11 8.56
C PRO A 43 10.20 9.15 9.25
N GLY A 44 9.09 8.67 9.81
CA GLY A 44 8.15 9.52 10.54
C GLY A 44 7.37 10.51 9.68
N SER A 45 7.45 10.42 8.37
CA SER A 45 6.79 11.32 7.43
C SER A 45 5.68 10.60 6.67
N ALA A 46 4.65 11.35 6.30
CA ALA A 46 3.61 10.88 5.38
C ALA A 46 3.69 11.60 4.02
N ASN A 47 4.79 12.33 3.77
CA ASN A 47 5.02 12.92 2.46
C ASN A 47 5.76 11.92 1.59
N PRO A 48 5.19 11.50 0.45
CA PRO A 48 5.87 10.56 -0.44
C PRO A 48 7.18 11.15 -0.97
N THR A 49 8.19 10.29 -1.05
CA THR A 49 9.45 10.64 -1.71
C THR A 49 9.25 10.68 -3.22
N GLU A 50 10.22 11.22 -3.96
CA GLU A 50 10.18 11.20 -5.43
C GLU A 50 10.13 9.76 -5.95
N GLU A 51 10.90 8.85 -5.32
CA GLU A 51 10.84 7.43 -5.66
C GLU A 51 9.45 6.86 -5.39
N GLY A 52 8.85 7.19 -4.25
CA GLY A 52 7.49 6.74 -3.92
C GLY A 52 6.46 7.23 -4.92
N LYS A 53 6.55 8.49 -5.33
CA LYS A 53 5.65 9.05 -6.36
C LYS A 53 5.78 8.31 -7.68
N ASP A 54 7.00 7.99 -8.10
CA ASP A 54 7.25 7.27 -9.35
C ASP A 54 6.67 5.85 -9.30
N ILE A 55 6.86 5.16 -8.17
CA ILE A 55 6.31 3.83 -7.98
C ILE A 55 4.78 3.86 -8.05
N ILE A 56 4.15 4.81 -7.37
CA ILE A 56 2.69 4.92 -7.33
C ILE A 56 2.13 5.33 -8.69
N GLU A 57 2.85 6.16 -9.46
CA GLU A 57 2.42 6.48 -10.83
C GLU A 57 2.33 5.21 -11.68
N LYS A 58 3.36 4.37 -11.62
CA LYS A 58 3.39 3.11 -12.38
C LYS A 58 2.31 2.14 -11.89
N PHE A 59 2.10 2.07 -10.59
CA PHE A 59 1.04 1.24 -10.02
C PHE A 59 -0.35 1.73 -10.45
N ALA A 60 -0.54 3.04 -10.48
CA ALA A 60 -1.81 3.64 -10.94
C ALA A 60 -2.16 3.24 -12.36
N ARG A 61 -1.16 3.13 -13.25
CA ARG A 61 -1.40 2.70 -14.63
C ARG A 61 -1.99 1.30 -14.69
N ILE A 62 -1.54 0.42 -13.81
CA ILE A 62 -2.07 -0.94 -13.71
C ILE A 62 -3.51 -0.91 -13.20
N LEU A 63 -3.76 -0.14 -12.14
CA LEU A 63 -5.10 0.01 -11.55
C LEU A 63 -6.09 0.67 -12.50
N TYR A 64 -5.63 1.59 -13.34
CA TYR A 64 -6.48 2.33 -14.27
C TYR A 64 -7.14 1.40 -15.30
N ALA A 65 -6.47 0.28 -15.60
CA ALA A 65 -6.96 -0.67 -16.60
C ALA A 65 -8.15 -1.52 -16.10
N VAL A 66 -8.50 -1.45 -14.82
CA VAL A 66 -9.57 -2.27 -14.22
C VAL A 66 -10.46 -1.38 -13.35
N PRO A 67 -11.72 -1.79 -13.10
CA PRO A 67 -12.66 -0.96 -12.32
C PRO A 67 -12.67 -1.29 -10.82
N ASN A 68 -11.89 -2.26 -10.38
CA ASN A 68 -11.98 -2.82 -9.03
C ASN A 68 -11.70 -1.79 -7.93
N GLY A 69 -12.42 -1.93 -6.83
CA GLY A 69 -12.17 -1.15 -5.63
C GLY A 69 -10.86 -1.54 -4.97
N VAL A 70 -10.24 -0.61 -4.29
CA VAL A 70 -9.00 -0.83 -3.56
C VAL A 70 -9.10 -0.29 -2.14
N ILE A 71 -8.45 -0.98 -1.20
CA ILE A 71 -8.32 -0.52 0.18
C ILE A 71 -6.84 -0.29 0.44
N ILE A 72 -6.51 0.93 0.85
CA ILE A 72 -5.13 1.32 1.14
C ILE A 72 -4.94 1.29 2.65
N GLU A 73 -4.02 0.44 3.12
CA GLU A 73 -3.82 0.16 4.53
C GLU A 73 -2.42 0.56 4.97
N GLY A 74 -2.35 1.48 5.94
CA GLY A 74 -1.09 1.89 6.53
C GLY A 74 -0.78 1.05 7.76
N HIS A 75 0.46 0.56 7.86
CA HIS A 75 0.94 -0.27 8.97
C HIS A 75 2.27 0.26 9.48
N THR A 76 2.43 0.24 10.80
CA THR A 76 3.68 0.61 11.47
C THR A 76 4.22 -0.58 12.25
N ASP A 77 5.46 -0.47 12.72
CA ASP A 77 5.95 -1.38 13.74
C ASP A 77 5.43 -0.94 15.12
N ASP A 78 5.87 -1.61 16.18
CA ASP A 78 5.41 -1.35 17.54
C ASP A 78 6.20 -0.25 18.27
N GLN A 79 7.19 0.34 17.62
CA GLN A 79 7.91 1.46 18.22
C GLN A 79 7.03 2.70 18.23
N LYS A 80 6.88 3.28 19.41
CA LYS A 80 6.00 4.45 19.56
C LYS A 80 6.60 5.65 18.87
N ILE A 81 5.77 6.37 18.11
CA ILE A 81 6.11 7.65 17.55
C ILE A 81 5.27 8.72 18.25
N SER A 82 5.88 9.85 18.51
CA SER A 82 5.17 11.04 18.96
C SER A 82 5.99 12.24 18.55
N ASN A 83 5.41 13.07 17.69
CA ASN A 83 6.04 14.31 17.25
C ASN A 83 4.96 15.37 17.05
N GLU A 84 5.34 16.57 16.62
CA GLU A 84 4.40 17.68 16.46
C GLU A 84 3.30 17.38 15.44
N THR A 85 3.63 16.60 14.42
CA THR A 85 2.70 16.28 13.32
C THR A 85 1.83 15.09 13.65
N TYR A 86 2.45 14.02 14.22
CA TYR A 86 1.77 12.75 14.48
C TYR A 86 1.88 12.36 15.95
N PRO A 87 0.79 12.49 16.71
CA PRO A 87 0.79 12.10 18.12
C PRO A 87 1.02 10.62 18.36
N SER A 88 0.68 9.75 17.39
CA SER A 88 0.82 8.32 17.54
C SER A 88 0.93 7.62 16.17
N ASN A 89 1.14 6.32 16.20
CA ASN A 89 1.16 5.50 14.98
C ASN A 89 -0.21 5.44 14.28
N TRP A 90 -1.29 5.69 15.00
CA TRP A 90 -2.61 5.79 14.39
C TRP A 90 -2.67 6.92 13.36
N GLU A 91 -2.27 8.12 13.77
CA GLU A 91 -2.29 9.29 12.90
C GLU A 91 -1.28 9.15 11.75
N LEU A 92 -0.08 8.63 12.03
CA LEU A 92 0.93 8.44 10.98
C LEU A 92 0.45 7.45 9.93
N SER A 93 -0.04 6.28 10.34
CA SER A 93 -0.48 5.26 9.38
C SER A 93 -1.68 5.73 8.57
N GLY A 94 -2.63 6.42 9.21
CA GLY A 94 -3.77 7.00 8.50
C GLY A 94 -3.35 8.08 7.50
N ALA A 95 -2.44 8.95 7.88
CA ALA A 95 -1.92 10.01 7.01
C ALA A 95 -1.17 9.43 5.81
N ARG A 96 -0.40 8.36 6.02
CA ARG A 96 0.31 7.67 4.93
C ARG A 96 -0.66 7.06 3.94
N SER A 97 -1.70 6.37 4.42
CA SER A 97 -2.74 5.81 3.54
C SER A 97 -3.43 6.91 2.75
N GLY A 98 -3.76 8.02 3.40
CA GLY A 98 -4.37 9.18 2.75
C GLY A 98 -3.47 9.79 1.68
N SER A 99 -2.16 9.88 1.95
CA SER A 99 -1.20 10.40 0.97
C SER A 99 -1.14 9.53 -0.28
N ILE A 100 -1.17 8.22 -0.13
CA ILE A 100 -1.18 7.30 -1.27
C ILE A 100 -2.48 7.43 -2.06
N ALA A 101 -3.63 7.52 -1.38
CA ALA A 101 -4.91 7.74 -2.05
C ALA A 101 -4.89 9.03 -2.89
N ARG A 102 -4.36 10.11 -2.32
CA ARG A 102 -4.26 11.39 -3.02
C ARG A 102 -3.37 11.28 -4.26
N LEU A 103 -2.25 10.56 -4.17
CA LEU A 103 -1.38 10.33 -5.33
C LEU A 103 -2.10 9.52 -6.41
N LEU A 104 -2.78 8.44 -6.03
CA LEU A 104 -3.53 7.63 -6.98
C LEU A 104 -4.60 8.48 -7.69
N GLU A 105 -5.25 9.35 -6.95
CA GLU A 105 -6.25 10.26 -7.49
C GLU A 105 -5.62 11.23 -8.51
N GLU A 106 -4.45 11.79 -8.18
CA GLU A 106 -3.70 12.66 -9.09
C GLU A 106 -3.33 11.93 -10.39
N PHE A 107 -3.08 10.63 -10.30
CA PHE A 107 -2.72 9.81 -11.46
C PHE A 107 -3.94 9.17 -12.15
N GLY A 108 -5.14 9.62 -11.81
CA GLY A 108 -6.35 9.29 -12.58
C GLY A 108 -7.24 8.21 -12.00
N ILE A 109 -6.96 7.71 -10.79
CA ILE A 109 -7.84 6.73 -10.16
C ILE A 109 -9.00 7.46 -9.48
N GLN A 110 -10.23 7.04 -9.79
CA GLN A 110 -11.42 7.67 -9.24
C GLN A 110 -11.50 7.46 -7.72
N SER A 111 -11.81 8.52 -6.99
CA SER A 111 -11.89 8.50 -5.54
C SER A 111 -12.92 7.48 -5.03
N THR A 112 -13.99 7.25 -5.78
CA THR A 112 -15.04 6.30 -5.40
C THR A 112 -14.57 4.84 -5.37
N ARG A 113 -13.41 4.55 -5.96
CA ARG A 113 -12.82 3.21 -5.93
C ARG A 113 -11.99 2.96 -4.66
N MET A 114 -11.69 4.00 -3.87
CA MET A 114 -10.67 3.92 -2.84
C MET A 114 -11.25 4.07 -1.43
N GLU A 115 -10.72 3.27 -0.52
CA GLU A 115 -10.90 3.40 0.92
C GLU A 115 -9.53 3.44 1.56
N ILE A 116 -9.39 4.13 2.69
CA ILE A 116 -8.13 4.17 3.43
C ILE A 116 -8.36 3.68 4.86
N ILE A 117 -7.33 2.99 5.40
CA ILE A 117 -7.32 2.55 6.79
C ILE A 117 -5.93 2.77 7.35
N GLY A 118 -5.85 3.31 8.57
CA GLY A 118 -4.61 3.34 9.33
C GLY A 118 -4.72 2.35 10.49
N TYR A 119 -3.95 1.28 10.44
CA TYR A 119 -3.98 0.23 11.47
C TYR A 119 -2.99 0.47 12.60
N GLY A 120 -2.10 1.46 12.47
CA GLY A 120 -1.01 1.59 13.43
C GLY A 120 -0.18 0.31 13.46
N SER A 121 0.13 -0.18 14.65
CA SER A 121 0.91 -1.42 14.84
C SER A 121 0.05 -2.66 15.09
N THR A 122 -1.26 -2.57 14.88
CA THR A 122 -2.21 -3.63 15.31
C THR A 122 -2.31 -4.82 14.38
N ARG A 123 -1.70 -4.76 13.19
CA ARG A 123 -1.75 -5.84 12.19
C ARG A 123 -0.33 -6.22 11.75
N PRO A 124 0.52 -6.72 12.66
CA PRO A 124 1.88 -7.07 12.28
C PRO A 124 1.88 -8.26 11.32
N LYS A 125 2.78 -8.20 10.33
CA LYS A 125 3.01 -9.27 9.37
C LYS A 125 3.95 -10.32 9.94
N VAL A 126 4.89 -9.87 10.78
CA VAL A 126 5.90 -10.70 11.45
C VAL A 126 6.09 -10.18 12.87
N SER A 127 6.86 -10.90 13.67
CA SER A 127 7.14 -10.45 15.04
C SER A 127 7.93 -9.15 15.04
N HIS A 128 7.88 -8.39 16.15
CA HIS A 128 8.62 -7.14 16.33
C HIS A 128 9.98 -7.34 17.02
N ASP A 129 10.49 -8.57 17.08
CA ASP A 129 11.62 -8.92 17.92
C ASP A 129 12.96 -8.32 17.49
N THR A 130 13.14 -8.05 16.21
CA THR A 130 14.39 -7.46 15.69
C THR A 130 14.10 -6.24 14.83
N ALA A 131 15.12 -5.41 14.61
CA ALA A 131 15.00 -4.25 13.73
C ALA A 131 14.62 -4.66 12.30
N GLU A 132 15.18 -5.79 11.82
CA GLU A 132 14.87 -6.30 10.48
C GLU A 132 13.42 -6.72 10.37
N LEU A 133 12.89 -7.40 11.38
CA LEU A 133 11.48 -7.82 11.40
C LEU A 133 10.56 -6.61 11.53
N ARG A 134 10.90 -5.65 12.39
CA ARG A 134 10.11 -4.41 12.51
C ARG A 134 10.00 -3.69 11.18
N ARG A 135 11.08 -3.66 10.39
CA ARG A 135 11.06 -3.01 9.08
C ARG A 135 10.01 -3.64 8.16
N LEU A 136 9.82 -4.96 8.22
CA LEU A 136 8.82 -5.65 7.40
C LEU A 136 7.38 -5.29 7.80
N ASN A 137 7.19 -4.82 9.03
CA ASN A 137 5.87 -4.38 9.50
C ASN A 137 5.56 -2.94 9.09
N ARG A 138 6.57 -2.13 8.77
CA ARG A 138 6.37 -0.76 8.29
C ARG A 138 6.11 -0.79 6.79
N ARG A 139 4.85 -0.72 6.42
CA ARG A 139 4.45 -0.92 5.03
C ARG A 139 3.12 -0.24 4.70
N ILE A 140 2.88 -0.12 3.41
CA ILE A 140 1.55 0.19 2.87
C ILE A 140 1.10 -1.07 2.13
N ASP A 141 -0.06 -1.59 2.50
CA ASP A 141 -0.71 -2.68 1.80
C ASP A 141 -1.88 -2.11 0.99
N ILE A 142 -1.97 -2.49 -0.28
CA ILE A 142 -3.10 -2.11 -1.12
C ILE A 142 -3.81 -3.39 -1.52
N LEU A 143 -5.03 -3.56 -1.01
CA LEU A 143 -5.89 -4.70 -1.34
C LEU A 143 -6.72 -4.34 -2.57
N ILE A 144 -6.53 -5.09 -3.65
CA ILE A 144 -7.36 -4.98 -4.86
C ILE A 144 -8.47 -6.01 -4.71
N LYS A 145 -9.72 -5.54 -4.62
CA LYS A 145 -10.88 -6.42 -4.41
C LYS A 145 -11.12 -7.30 -5.63
N PRO A 146 -11.54 -8.56 -5.44
CA PRO A 146 -11.74 -9.49 -6.57
C PRO A 146 -12.94 -9.13 -7.44
N ASP A 147 -13.95 -8.51 -6.83
CA ASP A 147 -15.18 -8.10 -7.52
C ASP A 147 -15.18 -6.57 -7.59
N GLY A 148 -15.57 -6.02 -8.68
CA GLY A 148 -15.44 -4.61 -8.99
C GLY A 148 -15.65 -3.61 -7.85
N TYR A 149 -16.47 -3.89 -6.88
CA TYR A 149 -16.82 -2.89 -5.86
C TYR A 149 -16.81 -3.45 -4.45
#